data_3382c359639ef71b27eb38a2ff3387cd
#
_entry.id   3382c359639ef71b27eb38a2ff3387cd
#
_cell.length_a   1.000
_cell.length_b   1.000
_cell.length_c   1.000
_cell.angle_alpha   90.00
_cell.angle_beta   90.00
_cell.angle_gamma   90.00
#
_symmetry.space_group_name_H-M   'P 1'
#
loop_
_entity.id
_entity.type
_entity.pdbx_description
1 polymer ?
#
loop_
_entity_poly.entity_id
_entity_poly.type
_entity_poly.pdbx_seq_one_letter_code
_entity_poly.pdbx_strand_id
1 'polypeptide(L)'
;MAITDKVVIITGASSGIGEATARLLASKGAKLVLGARREEHLRKLVDEIVQAGGEAVYRVTDVTKIEDNNKLVELAKEKFGRVDVIFLNAGVMPNSPLSKLKTKDWHLMVDVNIKGVLNGIEAVLPEFTKQKSGHVITTSSVAGLKAYPGGAVYGATKWAVRDLMEVLRMESAMEGTNIRTATIYPAAINTELLETISDDKMAKDMGIIYKQYGISPDRVANVVAFAIDQPEDTNVNEFTIGPTIQPW
;
A
#
# COMPACT_ATOMS: atom_id res chain seq x y z
N MET A 1 -14.71 12.69 -13.17
CA MET A 1 -14.10 12.36 -11.86
C MET A 1 -12.61 12.18 -12.09
N ALA A 2 -11.76 12.68 -11.22
CA ALA A 2 -10.30 12.62 -11.41
C ALA A 2 -9.71 11.21 -11.41
N ILE A 3 -10.48 10.18 -11.04
CA ILE A 3 -10.06 8.76 -11.02
C ILE A 3 -10.25 8.07 -12.38
N THR A 4 -11.26 8.50 -13.16
CA THR A 4 -11.55 7.89 -14.46
C THR A 4 -10.32 7.96 -15.37
N ASP A 5 -10.00 6.85 -16.04
CA ASP A 5 -8.84 6.68 -16.93
C ASP A 5 -7.45 6.76 -16.27
N LYS A 6 -7.35 7.04 -14.97
CA LYS A 6 -6.05 6.98 -14.28
C LYS A 6 -5.49 5.56 -14.27
N VAL A 7 -4.23 5.41 -14.62
CA VAL A 7 -3.51 4.14 -14.56
C VAL A 7 -2.88 3.99 -13.17
N VAL A 8 -3.37 3.00 -12.43
CA VAL A 8 -3.02 2.78 -11.02
C VAL A 8 -2.33 1.44 -10.82
N ILE A 9 -1.09 1.45 -10.36
CA ILE A 9 -0.38 0.25 -9.90
C ILE A 9 -0.71 0.03 -8.42
N ILE A 10 -1.06 -1.22 -8.04
CA ILE A 10 -1.35 -1.59 -6.64
C ILE A 10 -0.48 -2.78 -6.26
N THR A 11 0.38 -2.63 -5.25
CA THR A 11 1.12 -3.75 -4.67
C THR A 11 0.37 -4.37 -3.49
N GLY A 12 0.56 -5.67 -3.25
CA GLY A 12 -0.21 -6.37 -2.22
C GLY A 12 -1.71 -6.46 -2.56
N ALA A 13 -2.03 -6.53 -3.86
CA ALA A 13 -3.41 -6.48 -4.36
C ALA A 13 -4.22 -7.78 -4.16
N SER A 14 -3.60 -8.87 -3.69
CA SER A 14 -4.24 -10.18 -3.61
C SER A 14 -5.18 -10.37 -2.41
N SER A 15 -5.29 -9.41 -1.52
CA SER A 15 -6.22 -9.43 -0.37
C SER A 15 -6.33 -8.08 0.35
N GLY A 16 -7.26 -8.00 1.29
CA GLY A 16 -7.37 -6.91 2.26
C GLY A 16 -7.52 -5.53 1.63
N ILE A 17 -6.71 -4.57 2.09
CA ILE A 17 -6.77 -3.17 1.63
C ILE A 17 -6.48 -3.05 0.12
N GLY A 18 -5.48 -3.79 -0.39
CA GLY A 18 -5.11 -3.74 -1.79
C GLY A 18 -6.23 -4.24 -2.71
N GLU A 19 -6.86 -5.36 -2.38
CA GLU A 19 -8.00 -5.92 -3.11
C GLU A 19 -9.21 -4.98 -3.07
N ALA A 20 -9.58 -4.50 -1.87
CA ALA A 20 -10.70 -3.57 -1.71
C ALA A 20 -10.49 -2.27 -2.52
N THR A 21 -9.25 -1.76 -2.51
CA THR A 21 -8.87 -0.58 -3.31
C THR A 21 -8.98 -0.87 -4.81
N ALA A 22 -8.49 -2.03 -5.27
CA ALA A 22 -8.59 -2.41 -6.68
C ALA A 22 -10.06 -2.45 -7.16
N ARG A 23 -10.94 -3.11 -6.40
CA ARG A 23 -12.38 -3.17 -6.70
C ARG A 23 -13.02 -1.78 -6.77
N LEU A 24 -12.76 -0.95 -5.78
CA LEU A 24 -13.32 0.40 -5.72
C LEU A 24 -12.83 1.29 -6.87
N LEU A 25 -11.52 1.29 -7.15
CA LEU A 25 -10.96 2.13 -8.21
C LEU A 25 -11.42 1.66 -9.60
N ALA A 26 -11.51 0.33 -9.83
CA ALA A 26 -12.08 -0.22 -11.07
C ALA A 26 -13.53 0.26 -11.28
N SER A 27 -14.37 0.21 -10.24
CA SER A 27 -15.76 0.69 -10.33
C SER A 27 -15.88 2.19 -10.60
N LYS A 28 -14.79 2.96 -10.39
CA LYS A 28 -14.68 4.39 -10.70
C LYS A 28 -14.01 4.66 -12.05
N GLY A 29 -13.73 3.62 -12.85
CA GLY A 29 -13.16 3.72 -14.19
C GLY A 29 -11.64 3.89 -14.23
N ALA A 30 -10.91 3.52 -13.17
CA ALA A 30 -9.45 3.44 -13.22
C ALA A 30 -8.99 2.20 -13.97
N LYS A 31 -7.82 2.28 -14.62
CA LYS A 31 -7.11 1.19 -15.28
C LYS A 31 -6.06 0.62 -14.31
N LEU A 32 -6.14 -0.67 -14.02
CA LEU A 32 -5.40 -1.24 -12.90
C LEU A 32 -4.29 -2.19 -13.34
N VAL A 33 -3.14 -2.08 -12.66
CA VAL A 33 -2.04 -3.05 -12.72
C VAL A 33 -1.80 -3.60 -11.33
N LEU A 34 -2.12 -4.87 -11.12
CA LEU A 34 -2.16 -5.50 -9.82
C LEU A 34 -0.94 -6.39 -9.60
N GLY A 35 -0.18 -6.11 -8.54
CA GLY A 35 1.01 -6.87 -8.16
C GLY A 35 0.85 -7.56 -6.81
N ALA A 36 1.13 -8.87 -6.75
CA ALA A 36 1.24 -9.65 -5.53
C ALA A 36 1.90 -11.01 -5.82
N ARG A 37 2.22 -11.78 -4.77
CA ARG A 37 2.84 -13.10 -4.92
C ARG A 37 1.85 -14.22 -5.26
N ARG A 38 0.58 -14.10 -4.87
CA ARG A 38 -0.45 -15.13 -5.03
C ARG A 38 -1.18 -14.96 -6.37
N GLU A 39 -0.73 -15.70 -7.36
CA GLU A 39 -1.23 -15.58 -8.73
C GLU A 39 -2.73 -15.89 -8.86
N GLU A 40 -3.21 -16.97 -8.24
CA GLU A 40 -4.62 -17.35 -8.34
C GLU A 40 -5.58 -16.27 -7.80
N HIS A 41 -5.21 -15.61 -6.69
CA HIS A 41 -5.98 -14.50 -6.14
C HIS A 41 -5.99 -13.29 -7.09
N LEU A 42 -4.84 -12.97 -7.70
CA LEU A 42 -4.74 -11.88 -8.68
C LEU A 42 -5.59 -12.17 -9.91
N ARG A 43 -5.48 -13.38 -10.46
CA ARG A 43 -6.25 -13.81 -11.63
C ARG A 43 -7.75 -13.68 -11.36
N LYS A 44 -8.24 -14.26 -10.26
CA LYS A 44 -9.64 -14.18 -9.87
C LYS A 44 -10.12 -12.74 -9.74
N LEU A 45 -9.33 -11.86 -9.08
CA LEU A 45 -9.67 -10.46 -8.91
C LEU A 45 -9.75 -9.72 -10.25
N VAL A 46 -8.80 -9.96 -11.15
CA VAL A 46 -8.80 -9.37 -12.50
C VAL A 46 -10.01 -9.86 -13.30
N ASP A 47 -10.30 -11.18 -13.30
CA ASP A 47 -11.44 -11.74 -14.00
C ASP A 47 -12.76 -11.11 -13.52
N GLU A 48 -12.94 -10.94 -12.21
CA GLU A 48 -14.13 -10.31 -11.63
C GLU A 48 -14.25 -8.82 -12.00
N ILE A 49 -13.13 -8.08 -12.00
CA ILE A 49 -13.10 -6.66 -12.41
C ILE A 49 -13.47 -6.53 -13.89
N VAL A 50 -12.90 -7.36 -14.76
CA VAL A 50 -13.15 -7.33 -16.21
C VAL A 50 -14.60 -7.75 -16.53
N GLN A 51 -15.12 -8.77 -15.85
CA GLN A 51 -16.53 -9.17 -15.99
C GLN A 51 -17.50 -8.06 -15.56
N ALA A 52 -17.10 -7.23 -14.60
CA ALA A 52 -17.88 -6.06 -14.19
C ALA A 52 -17.70 -4.84 -15.12
N GLY A 53 -16.96 -4.97 -16.22
CA GLY A 53 -16.72 -3.90 -17.21
C GLY A 53 -15.56 -2.97 -16.90
N GLY A 54 -14.73 -3.29 -15.89
CA GLY A 54 -13.51 -2.55 -15.58
C GLY A 54 -12.28 -3.01 -16.38
N GLU A 55 -11.19 -2.27 -16.27
CA GLU A 55 -9.92 -2.58 -16.92
C GLU A 55 -8.85 -2.94 -15.88
N ALA A 56 -8.37 -4.17 -15.88
CA ALA A 56 -7.32 -4.62 -14.98
C ALA A 56 -6.42 -5.67 -15.63
N VAL A 57 -5.14 -5.61 -15.30
CA VAL A 57 -4.15 -6.65 -15.59
C VAL A 57 -3.35 -6.96 -14.34
N TYR A 58 -2.68 -8.11 -14.29
CA TYR A 58 -1.86 -8.46 -13.14
C TYR A 58 -0.48 -9.00 -13.54
N ARG A 59 0.43 -8.96 -12.56
CA ARG A 59 1.71 -9.65 -12.61
C ARG A 59 2.07 -10.22 -11.25
N VAL A 60 2.57 -11.45 -11.23
CA VAL A 60 3.19 -12.02 -10.02
C VAL A 60 4.40 -11.19 -9.67
N THR A 61 4.41 -10.63 -8.45
CA THR A 61 5.37 -9.63 -8.01
C THR A 61 5.81 -9.89 -6.58
N ASP A 62 7.11 -9.99 -6.38
CA ASP A 62 7.75 -9.89 -5.08
C ASP A 62 8.35 -8.49 -4.95
N VAL A 63 7.75 -7.64 -4.10
CA VAL A 63 8.18 -6.25 -3.94
C VAL A 63 9.61 -6.11 -3.44
N THR A 64 10.19 -7.15 -2.84
CA THR A 64 11.58 -7.14 -2.40
C THR A 64 12.59 -7.20 -3.57
N LYS A 65 12.11 -7.46 -4.79
CA LYS A 65 12.89 -7.53 -6.02
C LYS A 65 12.60 -6.32 -6.89
N ILE A 66 13.62 -5.52 -7.16
CA ILE A 66 13.48 -4.33 -8.01
C ILE A 66 13.01 -4.69 -9.44
N GLU A 67 13.49 -5.80 -9.98
CA GLU A 67 13.13 -6.27 -11.31
C GLU A 67 11.62 -6.54 -11.45
N ASP A 68 10.99 -7.04 -10.38
CA ASP A 68 9.56 -7.32 -10.40
C ASP A 68 8.75 -6.02 -10.34
N ASN A 69 9.22 -5.01 -9.57
CA ASN A 69 8.60 -3.68 -9.54
C ASN A 69 8.73 -2.96 -10.90
N ASN A 70 9.91 -3.01 -11.53
CA ASN A 70 10.12 -2.46 -12.86
C ASN A 70 9.16 -3.08 -13.89
N LYS A 71 8.97 -4.40 -13.85
CA LYS A 71 8.04 -5.11 -14.73
C LYS A 71 6.56 -4.73 -14.49
N LEU A 72 6.16 -4.28 -13.32
CA LEU A 72 4.82 -3.71 -13.11
C LEU A 72 4.66 -2.38 -13.85
N VAL A 73 5.67 -1.52 -13.79
CA VAL A 73 5.69 -0.24 -14.52
C VAL A 73 5.71 -0.47 -16.02
N GLU A 74 6.53 -1.41 -16.51
CA GLU A 74 6.56 -1.81 -17.91
C GLU A 74 5.20 -2.31 -18.39
N LEU A 75 4.54 -3.17 -17.62
CA LEU A 75 3.20 -3.68 -17.93
C LEU A 75 2.16 -2.55 -18.00
N ALA A 76 2.22 -1.58 -17.07
CA ALA A 76 1.33 -0.42 -17.08
C ALA A 76 1.51 0.41 -18.37
N LYS A 77 2.76 0.65 -18.76
CA LYS A 77 3.10 1.39 -20.00
C LYS A 77 2.70 0.62 -21.25
N GLU A 78 2.92 -0.69 -21.28
CA GLU A 78 2.55 -1.56 -22.41
C GLU A 78 1.03 -1.58 -22.63
N LYS A 79 0.25 -1.74 -21.55
CA LYS A 79 -1.20 -1.91 -21.64
C LYS A 79 -1.97 -0.60 -21.71
N PHE A 80 -1.50 0.42 -21.02
CA PHE A 80 -2.26 1.67 -20.81
C PHE A 80 -1.50 2.94 -21.19
N GLY A 81 -0.24 2.83 -21.63
CA GLY A 81 0.58 3.92 -22.16
C GLY A 81 1.24 4.83 -21.13
N ARG A 82 0.88 4.74 -19.85
CA ARG A 82 1.36 5.61 -18.76
C ARG A 82 1.23 4.99 -17.39
N VAL A 83 1.72 5.68 -16.37
CA VAL A 83 1.43 5.42 -14.95
C VAL A 83 1.05 6.75 -14.29
N ASP A 84 -0.07 6.80 -13.57
CA ASP A 84 -0.51 7.99 -12.85
C ASP A 84 -0.34 7.86 -11.33
N VAL A 85 -0.58 6.67 -10.80
CA VAL A 85 -0.57 6.40 -9.37
C VAL A 85 0.13 5.08 -9.10
N ILE A 86 0.92 5.03 -8.03
CA ILE A 86 1.33 3.77 -7.41
C ILE A 86 0.85 3.72 -5.97
N PHE A 87 0.15 2.65 -5.61
CA PHE A 87 -0.24 2.36 -4.23
C PHE A 87 0.65 1.25 -3.66
N LEU A 88 1.63 1.64 -2.86
CA LEU A 88 2.59 0.80 -2.18
C LEU A 88 1.96 0.25 -0.89
N ASN A 89 1.21 -0.84 -1.04
CA ASN A 89 0.39 -1.41 0.03
C ASN A 89 0.92 -2.76 0.54
N ALA A 90 1.77 -3.45 -0.20
CA ALA A 90 2.35 -4.72 0.25
C ALA A 90 3.05 -4.54 1.61
N GLY A 91 2.75 -5.43 2.56
CA GLY A 91 3.34 -5.38 3.90
C GLY A 91 3.13 -6.67 4.69
N VAL A 92 3.94 -6.83 5.74
CA VAL A 92 3.86 -7.93 6.71
C VAL A 92 4.03 -7.41 8.12
N MET A 93 3.47 -8.13 9.12
CA MET A 93 3.46 -7.70 10.52
C MET A 93 3.75 -8.88 11.48
N PRO A 94 4.83 -9.63 11.34
CA PRO A 94 5.18 -10.69 12.28
C PRO A 94 5.68 -10.13 13.62
N ASN A 95 4.75 -9.53 14.38
CA ASN A 95 4.99 -8.91 15.66
C ASN A 95 5.40 -9.90 16.74
N SER A 96 6.40 -9.53 17.53
CA SER A 96 6.83 -10.27 18.72
C SER A 96 7.65 -9.38 19.66
N PRO A 97 7.71 -9.66 20.97
CA PRO A 97 8.66 -9.00 21.86
C PRO A 97 10.10 -9.17 21.38
N LEU A 98 10.93 -8.12 21.48
CA LEU A 98 12.35 -8.17 21.07
C LEU A 98 13.13 -9.30 21.77
N SER A 99 12.78 -9.61 23.02
CA SER A 99 13.40 -10.70 23.80
C SER A 99 13.22 -12.09 23.19
N LYS A 100 12.29 -12.26 22.24
CA LYS A 100 12.08 -13.54 21.52
C LYS A 100 13.09 -13.75 20.41
N LEU A 101 13.88 -12.74 20.06
CA LEU A 101 14.95 -12.79 19.04
C LEU A 101 14.51 -13.41 17.71
N LYS A 102 13.29 -13.12 17.25
CA LYS A 102 12.77 -13.61 15.96
C LYS A 102 13.40 -12.79 14.81
N THR A 103 14.71 -12.90 14.65
CA THR A 103 15.51 -12.08 13.73
C THR A 103 15.11 -12.28 12.26
N LYS A 104 14.68 -13.46 11.86
CA LYS A 104 14.16 -13.71 10.50
C LYS A 104 12.95 -12.84 10.20
N ASP A 105 12.05 -12.68 11.17
CA ASP A 105 10.85 -11.82 11.03
C ASP A 105 11.25 -10.34 10.95
N TRP A 106 12.29 -9.94 11.68
CA TRP A 106 12.80 -8.57 11.62
C TRP A 106 13.32 -8.22 10.22
N HIS A 107 14.15 -9.11 9.65
CA HIS A 107 14.66 -8.92 8.28
C HIS A 107 13.51 -8.94 7.26
N LEU A 108 12.57 -9.87 7.39
CA LEU A 108 11.40 -9.91 6.51
C LEU A 108 10.59 -8.59 6.53
N MET A 109 10.37 -8.00 7.72
CA MET A 109 9.69 -6.71 7.83
C MET A 109 10.47 -5.58 7.16
N VAL A 110 11.80 -5.54 7.32
CA VAL A 110 12.66 -4.55 6.65
C VAL A 110 12.62 -4.75 5.14
N ASP A 111 12.74 -5.98 4.66
CA ASP A 111 12.77 -6.28 3.23
C ASP A 111 11.44 -5.94 2.55
N VAL A 112 10.31 -6.31 3.17
CA VAL A 112 8.99 -6.05 2.55
C VAL A 112 8.53 -4.61 2.79
N ASN A 113 8.56 -4.13 4.05
CA ASN A 113 7.90 -2.89 4.42
C ASN A 113 8.75 -1.63 4.12
N ILE A 114 10.09 -1.77 4.03
CA ILE A 114 11.00 -0.65 3.69
C ILE A 114 11.56 -0.83 2.29
N LYS A 115 12.33 -1.89 2.02
CA LYS A 115 12.94 -2.07 0.68
C LYS A 115 11.89 -2.24 -0.39
N GLY A 116 10.77 -2.93 -0.11
CA GLY A 116 9.64 -3.03 -1.05
C GLY A 116 9.03 -1.67 -1.41
N VAL A 117 8.96 -0.73 -0.47
CA VAL A 117 8.53 0.65 -0.73
C VAL A 117 9.56 1.40 -1.57
N LEU A 118 10.85 1.30 -1.22
CA LEU A 118 11.94 1.91 -1.98
C LEU A 118 11.98 1.40 -3.42
N ASN A 119 11.88 0.09 -3.63
CA ASN A 119 11.85 -0.50 -4.97
C ASN A 119 10.65 0.00 -5.80
N GLY A 120 9.48 0.16 -5.17
CA GLY A 120 8.31 0.70 -5.85
C GLY A 120 8.48 2.18 -6.23
N ILE A 121 9.08 3.00 -5.35
CA ILE A 121 9.43 4.40 -5.65
C ILE A 121 10.47 4.45 -6.78
N GLU A 122 11.56 3.69 -6.68
CA GLU A 122 12.60 3.60 -7.71
C GLU A 122 12.02 3.27 -9.08
N ALA A 123 11.09 2.31 -9.15
CA ALA A 123 10.49 1.88 -10.41
C ALA A 123 9.65 2.97 -11.09
N VAL A 124 8.90 3.79 -10.33
CA VAL A 124 7.99 4.80 -10.91
C VAL A 124 8.62 6.18 -11.05
N LEU A 125 9.61 6.51 -10.26
CA LEU A 125 10.17 7.86 -10.16
C LEU A 125 10.67 8.41 -11.51
N PRO A 126 11.39 7.63 -12.36
CA PRO A 126 11.82 8.11 -13.67
C PRO A 126 10.65 8.50 -14.58
N GLU A 127 9.55 7.71 -14.55
CA GLU A 127 8.37 7.99 -15.37
C GLU A 127 7.62 9.21 -14.85
N PHE A 128 7.40 9.32 -13.54
CA PHE A 128 6.73 10.47 -12.94
C PHE A 128 7.51 11.78 -13.14
N THR A 129 8.84 11.73 -12.99
CA THR A 129 9.72 12.88 -13.26
C THR A 129 9.61 13.33 -14.72
N LYS A 130 9.63 12.39 -15.67
CA LYS A 130 9.46 12.68 -17.10
C LYS A 130 8.08 13.27 -17.40
N GLN A 131 7.03 12.73 -16.78
CA GLN A 131 5.65 13.19 -16.94
C GLN A 131 5.40 14.55 -16.25
N LYS A 132 6.26 14.94 -15.30
CA LYS A 132 6.05 16.05 -14.34
C LYS A 132 4.70 15.91 -13.62
N SER A 133 4.33 14.69 -13.32
CA SER A 133 3.06 14.32 -12.70
C SER A 133 3.15 12.89 -12.19
N GLY A 134 2.60 12.61 -11.04
CA GLY A 134 2.51 11.28 -10.45
C GLY A 134 1.95 11.33 -9.04
N HIS A 135 1.50 10.20 -8.52
CA HIS A 135 1.05 10.11 -7.13
C HIS A 135 1.55 8.82 -6.48
N VAL A 136 2.39 8.95 -5.48
CA VAL A 136 2.85 7.82 -4.64
C VAL A 136 1.98 7.77 -3.38
N ILE A 137 1.29 6.66 -3.17
CA ILE A 137 0.48 6.42 -1.97
C ILE A 137 1.07 5.23 -1.23
N THR A 138 1.21 5.30 0.09
CA THR A 138 1.72 4.18 0.89
C THR A 138 0.79 3.82 2.03
N THR A 139 0.79 2.53 2.39
CA THR A 139 0.18 2.03 3.63
C THR A 139 1.23 1.99 4.73
N SER A 140 1.24 3.00 5.62
CA SER A 140 1.94 2.93 6.89
C SER A 140 1.05 2.20 7.93
N SER A 141 0.90 2.71 9.12
CA SER A 141 0.05 2.23 10.20
C SER A 141 0.02 3.27 11.31
N VAL A 142 -0.94 3.21 12.20
CA VAL A 142 -0.85 3.91 13.48
C VAL A 142 0.39 3.54 14.30
N ALA A 143 0.98 2.36 14.02
CA ALA A 143 2.29 1.97 14.51
C ALA A 143 3.44 2.86 14.00
N GLY A 144 3.25 3.61 12.92
CA GLY A 144 4.15 4.65 12.42
C GLY A 144 3.97 6.01 13.10
N LEU A 145 3.02 6.12 14.04
CA LEU A 145 2.73 7.34 14.81
C LEU A 145 2.91 7.13 16.32
N LYS A 146 2.76 5.89 16.79
CA LYS A 146 2.76 5.56 18.21
C LYS A 146 3.39 4.19 18.45
N ALA A 147 4.35 4.13 19.35
CA ALA A 147 5.00 2.88 19.75
C ALA A 147 4.11 2.04 20.68
N TYR A 148 4.25 0.72 20.59
CA TYR A 148 3.60 -0.24 21.49
C TYR A 148 4.47 -1.48 21.71
N PRO A 149 4.37 -2.15 22.87
CA PRO A 149 5.12 -3.37 23.14
C PRO A 149 4.81 -4.48 22.11
N GLY A 150 5.85 -5.19 21.65
CA GLY A 150 5.73 -6.24 20.64
C GLY A 150 5.76 -5.74 19.19
N GLY A 151 5.56 -4.46 18.94
CA GLY A 151 5.59 -3.84 17.61
C GLY A 151 6.87 -3.12 17.24
N ALA A 152 8.00 -3.40 17.91
CA ALA A 152 9.22 -2.60 17.77
C ALA A 152 9.72 -2.49 16.32
N VAL A 153 9.96 -3.61 15.64
CA VAL A 153 10.48 -3.60 14.26
C VAL A 153 9.40 -3.20 13.26
N TYR A 154 8.18 -3.72 13.42
CA TYR A 154 7.05 -3.28 12.59
C TYR A 154 6.86 -1.75 12.69
N GLY A 155 6.77 -1.22 13.90
CA GLY A 155 6.67 0.23 14.12
C GLY A 155 7.81 0.98 13.47
N ALA A 156 9.06 0.56 13.67
CA ALA A 156 10.23 1.19 13.05
C ALA A 156 10.11 1.24 11.52
N THR A 157 9.63 0.14 10.87
CA THR A 157 9.41 0.15 9.41
C THR A 157 8.33 1.16 8.99
N LYS A 158 7.26 1.32 9.80
CA LYS A 158 6.16 2.23 9.50
C LYS A 158 6.50 3.70 9.77
N TRP A 159 7.41 3.97 10.73
CA TRP A 159 8.01 5.28 10.93
C TRP A 159 8.95 5.64 9.78
N ALA A 160 9.77 4.70 9.31
CA ALA A 160 10.66 4.91 8.15
C ALA A 160 9.85 5.30 6.89
N VAL A 161 8.74 4.61 6.62
CA VAL A 161 7.86 4.93 5.49
C VAL A 161 7.30 6.36 5.60
N ARG A 162 6.94 6.81 6.80
CA ARG A 162 6.48 8.18 7.02
C ARG A 162 7.51 9.21 6.61
N ASP A 163 8.75 9.03 7.08
CA ASP A 163 9.87 9.92 6.74
C ASP A 163 10.15 9.94 5.24
N LEU A 164 10.29 8.77 4.63
CA LEU A 164 10.52 8.63 3.18
C LEU A 164 9.49 9.38 2.33
N MET A 165 8.22 9.28 2.69
CA MET A 165 7.15 9.90 1.93
C MET A 165 7.12 11.42 2.07
N GLU A 166 7.42 11.94 3.25
CA GLU A 166 7.49 13.38 3.48
C GLU A 166 8.72 14.00 2.78
N VAL A 167 9.87 13.33 2.82
CA VAL A 167 11.06 13.76 2.07
C VAL A 167 10.79 13.74 0.56
N LEU A 168 10.20 12.68 0.02
CA LEU A 168 9.83 12.62 -1.41
C LEU A 168 8.92 13.79 -1.81
N ARG A 169 7.95 14.15 -0.98
CA ARG A 169 7.08 15.31 -1.21
C ARG A 169 7.87 16.62 -1.28
N MET A 170 8.79 16.81 -0.31
CA MET A 170 9.61 18.02 -0.24
C MET A 170 10.52 18.14 -1.45
N GLU A 171 11.21 17.06 -1.80
CA GLU A 171 12.13 17.02 -2.97
C GLU A 171 11.35 17.24 -4.27
N SER A 172 10.18 16.61 -4.43
CA SER A 172 9.32 16.84 -5.59
C SER A 172 8.94 18.32 -5.77
N ALA A 173 8.61 19.00 -4.68
CA ALA A 173 8.30 20.43 -4.72
C ALA A 173 9.53 21.28 -5.09
N MET A 174 10.71 20.95 -4.54
CA MET A 174 11.95 21.64 -4.82
C MET A 174 12.44 21.47 -6.26
N GLU A 175 12.25 20.27 -6.82
CA GLU A 175 12.68 19.90 -8.17
C GLU A 175 11.62 20.21 -9.25
N GLY A 176 10.41 20.59 -8.86
CA GLY A 176 9.32 20.91 -9.80
C GLY A 176 8.82 19.69 -10.58
N THR A 177 8.88 18.50 -9.97
CA THR A 177 8.39 17.25 -10.59
C THR A 177 6.89 17.07 -10.46
N ASN A 178 6.21 17.81 -9.57
CA ASN A 178 4.78 17.76 -9.28
C ASN A 178 4.29 16.35 -8.86
N ILE A 179 5.15 15.56 -8.23
CA ILE A 179 4.78 14.25 -7.70
C ILE A 179 4.10 14.46 -6.36
N ARG A 180 2.85 14.00 -6.25
CA ARG A 180 2.10 13.99 -5.00
C ARG A 180 2.45 12.79 -4.16
N THR A 181 2.30 12.91 -2.85
CA THR A 181 2.46 11.80 -1.91
C THR A 181 1.28 11.72 -0.96
N ALA A 182 0.92 10.50 -0.53
CA ALA A 182 -0.03 10.29 0.56
C ALA A 182 0.38 9.08 1.40
N THR A 183 0.38 9.25 2.71
CA THR A 183 0.65 8.17 3.67
C THR A 183 -0.61 7.89 4.47
N ILE A 184 -1.06 6.64 4.45
CA ILE A 184 -2.25 6.21 5.18
C ILE A 184 -1.79 5.45 6.43
N TYR A 185 -2.38 5.77 7.58
CA TYR A 185 -2.12 5.16 8.88
C TYR A 185 -3.36 4.40 9.37
N PRO A 186 -3.60 3.16 8.87
CA PRO A 186 -4.71 2.36 9.34
C PRO A 186 -4.48 1.88 10.78
N ALA A 187 -5.59 1.82 11.54
CA ALA A 187 -5.65 1.13 12.82
C ALA A 187 -6.08 -0.33 12.64
N ALA A 188 -7.04 -0.83 13.42
CA ALA A 188 -7.55 -2.19 13.29
C ALA A 188 -8.43 -2.34 12.04
N ILE A 189 -7.89 -2.90 10.98
CA ILE A 189 -8.58 -3.21 9.73
C ILE A 189 -8.61 -4.73 9.53
N ASN A 190 -9.78 -5.32 9.34
CA ASN A 190 -9.95 -6.76 9.14
C ASN A 190 -9.33 -7.22 7.82
N THR A 191 -8.13 -7.77 7.89
CA THR A 191 -7.37 -8.30 6.76
C THR A 191 -6.59 -9.54 7.17
N GLU A 192 -6.03 -10.26 6.22
CA GLU A 192 -5.12 -11.40 6.45
C GLU A 192 -3.76 -10.99 7.07
N LEU A 193 -3.52 -9.70 7.32
CA LEU A 193 -2.24 -9.23 7.89
C LEU A 193 -1.91 -9.90 9.24
N LEU A 194 -2.94 -10.21 10.04
CA LEU A 194 -2.78 -10.92 11.31
C LEU A 194 -2.18 -12.32 11.15
N GLU A 195 -2.40 -12.99 10.02
CA GLU A 195 -1.87 -14.31 9.72
C GLU A 195 -0.35 -14.30 9.55
N THR A 196 0.26 -13.13 9.39
CA THR A 196 1.71 -12.98 9.33
C THR A 196 2.37 -12.99 10.70
N ILE A 197 1.60 -12.94 11.82
CA ILE A 197 2.13 -12.92 13.17
C ILE A 197 2.60 -14.33 13.56
N SER A 198 3.88 -14.47 13.79
CA SER A 198 4.55 -15.75 14.09
C SER A 198 4.62 -16.10 15.59
N ASP A 199 4.30 -15.14 16.48
CA ASP A 199 4.27 -15.36 17.93
C ASP A 199 2.84 -15.66 18.38
N ASP A 200 2.59 -16.87 18.90
CA ASP A 200 1.25 -17.37 19.25
C ASP A 200 0.50 -16.46 20.24
N LYS A 201 1.23 -15.94 21.25
CA LYS A 201 0.63 -15.06 22.24
C LYS A 201 0.23 -13.73 21.60
N MET A 202 1.12 -13.15 20.81
CA MET A 202 0.86 -11.89 20.11
C MET A 202 -0.27 -12.07 19.09
N ALA A 203 -0.31 -13.16 18.33
CA ALA A 203 -1.39 -13.47 17.38
C ALA A 203 -2.74 -13.55 18.08
N LYS A 204 -2.81 -14.22 19.25
CA LYS A 204 -4.03 -14.30 20.06
C LYS A 204 -4.46 -12.93 20.58
N ASP A 205 -3.54 -12.17 21.18
CA ASP A 205 -3.84 -10.86 21.78
C ASP A 205 -4.31 -9.87 20.69
N MET A 206 -3.62 -9.82 19.55
CA MET A 206 -4.03 -8.99 18.42
C MET A 206 -5.35 -9.46 17.80
N GLY A 207 -5.56 -10.78 17.70
CA GLY A 207 -6.83 -11.35 17.23
C GLY A 207 -8.04 -10.90 18.06
N ILE A 208 -7.90 -10.79 19.38
CA ILE A 208 -8.95 -10.26 20.25
C ILE A 208 -9.24 -8.79 19.93
N ILE A 209 -8.18 -7.97 19.78
CA ILE A 209 -8.30 -6.54 19.43
C ILE A 209 -9.01 -6.35 18.08
N TYR A 210 -8.59 -7.09 17.06
CA TYR A 210 -9.17 -6.97 15.73
C TYR A 210 -10.60 -7.52 15.66
N LYS A 211 -10.91 -8.57 16.42
CA LYS A 211 -12.30 -9.05 16.55
C LYS A 211 -13.22 -8.02 17.20
N GLN A 212 -12.70 -7.27 18.18
CA GLN A 212 -13.46 -6.26 18.90
C GLN A 212 -13.63 -4.96 18.12
N TYR A 213 -12.58 -4.52 17.45
CA TYR A 213 -12.50 -3.18 16.87
C TYR A 213 -12.41 -3.17 15.34
N GLY A 214 -12.00 -4.27 14.70
CA GLY A 214 -11.67 -4.28 13.28
C GLY A 214 -12.81 -3.84 12.37
N ILE A 215 -12.51 -2.92 11.44
CA ILE A 215 -13.44 -2.47 10.39
C ILE A 215 -13.04 -3.01 9.03
N SER A 216 -13.98 -2.95 8.08
CA SER A 216 -13.74 -3.41 6.70
C SER A 216 -12.61 -2.64 6.00
N PRO A 217 -11.77 -3.30 5.18
CA PRO A 217 -10.75 -2.67 4.34
C PRO A 217 -11.32 -1.65 3.34
N ASP A 218 -12.61 -1.72 3.00
CA ASP A 218 -13.29 -0.73 2.14
C ASP A 218 -13.19 0.68 2.70
N ARG A 219 -13.09 0.84 4.02
CA ARG A 219 -12.93 2.15 4.66
C ARG A 219 -11.60 2.79 4.26
N VAL A 220 -10.53 1.98 4.17
CA VAL A 220 -9.21 2.44 3.71
C VAL A 220 -9.23 2.69 2.21
N ALA A 221 -9.87 1.82 1.43
CA ALA A 221 -10.05 2.00 -0.02
C ALA A 221 -10.72 3.35 -0.36
N ASN A 222 -11.71 3.76 0.42
CA ASN A 222 -12.36 5.08 0.27
C ASN A 222 -11.37 6.24 0.50
N VAL A 223 -10.45 6.12 1.45
CA VAL A 223 -9.42 7.14 1.71
C VAL A 223 -8.41 7.18 0.56
N VAL A 224 -8.00 6.03 0.02
CA VAL A 224 -7.13 5.98 -1.18
C VAL A 224 -7.82 6.66 -2.37
N ALA A 225 -9.07 6.32 -2.63
CA ALA A 225 -9.85 6.93 -3.70
C ALA A 225 -9.99 8.45 -3.50
N PHE A 226 -10.25 8.92 -2.27
CA PHE A 226 -10.30 10.33 -1.94
C PHE A 226 -8.96 11.04 -2.23
N ALA A 227 -7.82 10.44 -1.85
CA ALA A 227 -6.50 11.01 -2.11
C ALA A 227 -6.22 11.15 -3.62
N ILE A 228 -6.61 10.15 -4.42
CA ILE A 228 -6.44 10.18 -5.88
C ILE A 228 -7.33 11.25 -6.52
N ASP A 229 -8.56 11.41 -6.04
CA ASP A 229 -9.60 12.29 -6.63
C ASP A 229 -9.35 13.79 -6.35
N GLN A 230 -8.31 14.14 -5.59
CA GLN A 230 -7.96 15.55 -5.36
C GLN A 230 -7.36 16.19 -6.62
N PRO A 231 -7.53 17.52 -6.79
CA PRO A 231 -6.87 18.28 -7.87
C PRO A 231 -5.36 18.04 -7.91
N GLU A 232 -4.77 18.14 -9.10
CA GLU A 232 -3.34 17.83 -9.32
C GLU A 232 -2.38 18.79 -8.58
N ASP A 233 -2.84 20.00 -8.28
CA ASP A 233 -2.11 21.00 -7.49
C ASP A 233 -2.27 20.83 -5.96
N THR A 234 -3.03 19.83 -5.54
CA THR A 234 -3.37 19.61 -4.12
C THR A 234 -2.76 18.31 -3.61
N ASN A 235 -1.99 18.41 -2.55
CA ASN A 235 -1.40 17.27 -1.86
C ASN A 235 -2.10 17.06 -0.50
N VAL A 236 -2.62 15.85 -0.25
CA VAL A 236 -3.14 15.45 1.06
C VAL A 236 -2.20 14.38 1.63
N ASN A 237 -1.31 14.81 2.51
CA ASN A 237 -0.09 14.06 2.84
C ASN A 237 -0.33 12.88 3.76
N GLU A 238 -1.21 13.02 4.77
CA GLU A 238 -1.37 12.03 5.83
C GLU A 238 -2.83 11.80 6.17
N PHE A 239 -3.21 10.51 6.30
CA PHE A 239 -4.54 10.10 6.70
C PHE A 239 -4.47 9.07 7.82
N THR A 240 -4.96 9.40 9.01
CA THR A 240 -5.18 8.42 10.06
C THR A 240 -6.61 7.92 10.01
N ILE A 241 -6.78 6.60 9.90
CA ILE A 241 -8.10 5.97 9.80
C ILE A 241 -8.21 4.77 10.73
N GLY A 242 -9.28 4.72 11.49
CA GLY A 242 -9.56 3.61 12.39
C GLY A 242 -11.00 3.54 12.85
N PRO A 243 -11.35 2.50 13.59
CA PRO A 243 -12.66 2.33 14.19
C PRO A 243 -12.98 3.46 15.16
N THR A 244 -14.20 3.99 15.11
CA THR A 244 -14.66 5.06 16.02
C THR A 244 -14.69 4.63 17.50
N ILE A 245 -14.77 3.32 17.75
CA ILE A 245 -14.83 2.73 19.10
C ILE A 245 -13.47 2.25 19.61
N GLN A 246 -12.40 2.32 18.83
CA GLN A 246 -11.06 1.90 19.26
C GLN A 246 -10.39 3.06 20.02
N PRO A 247 -10.08 2.91 21.33
CA PRO A 247 -9.27 3.89 22.05
C PRO A 247 -7.81 3.79 21.60
N TRP A 248 -7.19 4.92 21.37
CA TRP A 248 -5.80 5.05 20.87
C TRP A 248 -4.78 5.22 22.01
#